data_4a97bcbf709c82d1a8e4dbbad0c5e73c
#
_entry.id   4a97bcbf709c82d1a8e4dbbad0c5e73c
#
_cell.length_a   1.000
_cell.length_b   1.000
_cell.length_c   1.000
_cell.angle_alpha   90.00
_cell.angle_beta   90.00
_cell.angle_gamma   90.00
#
_symmetry.space_group_name_H-M   'P 1'
#
loop_
_entity.id
_entity.type
_entity.pdbx_description
1 polymer ?
#
loop_
_entity_poly.entity_id
_entity_poly.type
_entity_poly.pdbx_seq_one_letter_code
_entity_poly.pdbx_strand_id
1 'polypeptide(L)'
;MKKIVFAVIGLFVFGTSNAAVDGALVTRAEKYLNSITGLSGDFVQTSGKRVDKGTFAMLRPGRVRLDYDNMPVQLIADGKDLYFFDKSLDQITTVPLTSTPAGILIRKNINLKNADINVVETNSGAKTFSLKMNLRGQEGLGHMTVVFDSNPVKLNSWSVVDATGAKTDVAFNGLTPKTSFGKNYFQIGRHKTVSTSRGDDFYD
;
A
#
# COMPACT_ATOMS: atom_id res chain seq x y z
N MET A 1 -41.51 56.79 -6.20
CA MET A 1 -40.05 56.66 -6.17
C MET A 1 -39.73 55.19 -6.01
N LYS A 2 -39.35 54.50 -7.12
CA LYS A 2 -39.03 53.07 -7.13
C LYS A 2 -37.54 52.94 -6.89
N LYS A 3 -37.15 52.29 -5.78
CA LYS A 3 -35.73 51.94 -5.50
C LYS A 3 -35.35 50.66 -6.24
N ILE A 4 -34.43 50.78 -7.17
CA ILE A 4 -33.84 49.65 -7.90
C ILE A 4 -32.71 49.13 -7.03
N VAL A 5 -32.82 47.88 -6.54
CA VAL A 5 -31.77 47.17 -5.82
C VAL A 5 -30.97 46.39 -6.86
N PHE A 6 -29.71 46.78 -7.07
CA PHE A 6 -28.75 45.99 -7.86
C PHE A 6 -28.23 44.81 -7.02
N ALA A 7 -28.64 43.61 -7.37
CA ALA A 7 -28.03 42.38 -6.84
C ALA A 7 -26.72 42.12 -7.59
N VAL A 8 -25.59 42.30 -6.89
CA VAL A 8 -24.27 41.87 -7.38
C VAL A 8 -24.19 40.37 -7.20
N ILE A 9 -24.37 39.61 -8.28
CA ILE A 9 -24.09 38.17 -8.29
C ILE A 9 -22.56 38.01 -8.37
N GLY A 10 -21.96 37.74 -7.22
CA GLY A 10 -20.54 37.34 -7.14
C GLY A 10 -20.35 35.96 -7.78
N LEU A 11 -19.70 35.91 -8.93
CA LEU A 11 -19.31 34.70 -9.59
C LEU A 11 -18.14 34.08 -8.78
N PHE A 12 -18.47 33.13 -7.90
CA PHE A 12 -17.44 32.30 -7.26
C PHE A 12 -16.85 31.33 -8.29
N VAL A 13 -15.72 31.69 -8.86
CA VAL A 13 -14.90 30.78 -9.65
C VAL A 13 -14.24 29.80 -8.67
N PHE A 14 -14.83 28.61 -8.53
CA PHE A 14 -14.14 27.49 -7.90
C PHE A 14 -12.98 27.09 -8.81
N GLY A 15 -11.81 27.65 -8.53
CA GLY A 15 -10.58 27.17 -9.12
C GLY A 15 -10.34 25.74 -8.66
N THR A 16 -10.45 24.76 -9.57
CA THR A 16 -9.93 23.42 -9.36
C THR A 16 -8.40 23.53 -9.33
N SER A 17 -7.82 23.74 -8.15
CA SER A 17 -6.37 23.60 -7.98
C SER A 17 -6.06 22.12 -8.16
N ASN A 18 -5.59 21.73 -9.36
CA ASN A 18 -4.79 20.53 -9.52
C ASN A 18 -3.58 20.73 -8.64
N ALA A 19 -3.57 20.10 -7.46
CA ALA A 19 -2.40 20.12 -6.60
C ALA A 19 -1.25 19.46 -7.39
N ALA A 20 -0.31 20.28 -7.84
CA ALA A 20 0.86 19.78 -8.53
C ALA A 20 1.64 18.83 -7.60
N VAL A 21 2.14 17.71 -8.15
CA VAL A 21 2.97 16.78 -7.38
C VAL A 21 4.24 17.49 -6.92
N ASP A 22 4.43 17.56 -5.59
CA ASP A 22 5.61 18.16 -5.00
C ASP A 22 6.81 17.19 -5.11
N GLY A 23 7.72 17.51 -6.03
CA GLY A 23 8.93 16.72 -6.29
C GLY A 23 9.88 16.65 -5.08
N ALA A 24 9.83 17.60 -4.14
CA ALA A 24 10.63 17.54 -2.92
C ALA A 24 10.10 16.48 -1.95
N LEU A 25 8.78 16.36 -1.80
CA LEU A 25 8.16 15.30 -1.01
C LEU A 25 8.42 13.91 -1.62
N VAL A 26 8.33 13.78 -2.95
CA VAL A 26 8.68 12.54 -3.66
C VAL A 26 10.12 12.14 -3.37
N THR A 27 11.07 13.08 -3.48
CA THR A 27 12.50 12.83 -3.21
C THR A 27 12.75 12.45 -1.74
N ARG A 28 12.06 13.07 -0.80
CA ARG A 28 12.17 12.74 0.64
C ARG A 28 11.66 11.33 0.92
N ALA A 29 10.51 10.96 0.38
CA ALA A 29 9.95 9.62 0.51
C ALA A 29 10.86 8.56 -0.10
N GLU A 30 11.35 8.79 -1.33
CA GLU A 30 12.26 7.89 -2.03
C GLU A 30 13.55 7.66 -1.26
N LYS A 31 14.16 8.74 -0.76
CA LYS A 31 15.39 8.66 0.06
C LYS A 31 15.15 7.80 1.32
N TYR A 32 14.08 8.06 2.06
CA TYR A 32 13.73 7.26 3.23
C TYR A 32 13.48 5.80 2.88
N LEU A 33 12.62 5.55 1.90
CA LEU A 33 12.29 4.19 1.47
C LEU A 33 13.55 3.42 1.04
N ASN A 34 14.50 4.02 0.37
CA ASN A 34 15.75 3.38 -0.03
C ASN A 34 16.78 3.24 1.11
N SER A 35 16.63 3.98 2.20
CA SER A 35 17.52 3.85 3.37
C SER A 35 17.19 2.65 4.26
N ILE A 36 16.00 2.06 4.13
CA ILE A 36 15.56 0.92 4.92
C ILE A 36 15.74 -0.39 4.15
N THR A 37 16.43 -1.36 4.75
CA THR A 37 16.52 -2.73 4.22
C THR A 37 15.34 -3.56 4.68
N GLY A 38 14.94 -3.42 5.93
CA GLY A 38 13.78 -4.09 6.49
C GLY A 38 13.25 -3.37 7.72
N LEU A 39 12.01 -3.69 8.08
CA LEU A 39 11.28 -3.18 9.23
C LEU A 39 10.55 -4.31 9.94
N SER A 40 10.34 -4.17 11.24
CA SER A 40 9.36 -4.97 11.98
C SER A 40 8.67 -4.11 13.03
N GLY A 41 7.45 -4.46 13.37
CA GLY A 41 6.64 -3.77 14.37
C GLY A 41 5.22 -4.32 14.38
N ASP A 42 4.30 -3.56 14.97
CA ASP A 42 2.90 -3.91 15.01
C ASP A 42 2.12 -3.12 13.97
N PHE A 43 0.95 -3.63 13.58
CA PHE A 43 0.04 -2.92 12.72
C PHE A 43 -1.41 -2.97 13.23
N VAL A 44 -2.18 -1.99 12.80
CA VAL A 44 -3.64 -1.97 12.89
C VAL A 44 -4.17 -1.78 11.47
N GLN A 45 -4.99 -2.71 11.01
CA GLN A 45 -5.64 -2.67 9.71
C GLN A 45 -7.13 -2.34 9.86
N THR A 46 -7.63 -1.45 9.03
CA THR A 46 -9.06 -1.11 8.94
C THR A 46 -9.54 -1.37 7.51
N SER A 47 -10.58 -2.20 7.38
CA SER A 47 -11.26 -2.49 6.11
C SER A 47 -12.77 -2.36 6.31
N GLY A 48 -13.33 -1.25 5.82
CA GLY A 48 -14.72 -0.88 6.13
C GLY A 48 -14.92 -0.67 7.64
N LYS A 49 -15.78 -1.50 8.26
CA LYS A 49 -16.05 -1.48 9.72
C LYS A 49 -15.17 -2.42 10.53
N ARG A 50 -14.39 -3.26 9.86
CA ARG A 50 -13.55 -4.26 10.50
C ARG A 50 -12.21 -3.67 10.87
N VAL A 51 -11.75 -3.95 12.08
CA VAL A 51 -10.44 -3.56 12.61
C VAL A 51 -9.70 -4.80 13.08
N ASP A 52 -8.55 -5.05 12.48
CA ASP A 52 -7.67 -6.17 12.79
C ASP A 52 -6.32 -5.65 13.26
N LYS A 53 -5.61 -6.44 14.06
CA LYS A 53 -4.28 -6.12 14.58
C LYS A 53 -3.34 -7.29 14.34
N GLY A 54 -2.06 -7.02 14.42
CA GLY A 54 -1.06 -8.06 14.30
C GLY A 54 0.36 -7.53 14.20
N THR A 55 1.26 -8.43 13.82
CA THR A 55 2.68 -8.12 13.62
C THR A 55 3.01 -7.98 12.15
N PHE A 56 3.85 -6.99 11.86
CA PHE A 56 4.35 -6.66 10.53
C PHE A 56 5.84 -6.90 10.45
N ALA A 57 6.28 -7.50 9.36
CA ALA A 57 7.67 -7.60 8.99
C ALA A 57 7.85 -7.36 7.49
N MET A 58 8.92 -6.65 7.15
CA MET A 58 9.33 -6.42 5.76
C MET A 58 10.83 -6.60 5.64
N LEU A 59 11.26 -7.22 4.55
CA LEU A 59 12.67 -7.30 4.17
C LEU A 59 12.81 -7.21 2.65
N ARG A 60 13.49 -6.19 2.18
CA ARG A 60 13.72 -6.03 0.74
C ARG A 60 14.85 -6.93 0.22
N PRO A 61 14.72 -7.35 -1.02
CA PRO A 61 13.61 -7.12 -1.95
C PRO A 61 12.42 -8.06 -1.74
N GLY A 62 11.22 -7.53 -1.93
CA GLY A 62 10.01 -8.32 -2.21
C GLY A 62 9.36 -9.05 -1.04
N ARG A 63 9.92 -9.02 0.17
CA ARG A 63 9.44 -9.85 1.28
C ARG A 63 8.65 -9.03 2.29
N VAL A 64 7.44 -9.49 2.58
CA VAL A 64 6.53 -8.93 3.60
C VAL A 64 5.84 -10.08 4.32
N ARG A 65 5.53 -9.88 5.58
CA ARG A 65 4.69 -10.77 6.36
C ARG A 65 3.80 -9.95 7.29
N LEU A 66 2.51 -10.26 7.28
CA LEU A 66 1.54 -9.81 8.27
C LEU A 66 0.93 -11.05 8.93
N ASP A 67 1.07 -11.14 10.24
CA ASP A 67 0.40 -12.14 11.07
C ASP A 67 -0.69 -11.43 11.87
N TYR A 68 -1.93 -11.89 11.72
CA TYR A 68 -3.08 -11.30 12.41
C TYR A 68 -3.33 -11.98 13.74
N ASP A 69 -3.60 -11.20 14.79
CA ASP A 69 -3.83 -11.70 16.14
C ASP A 69 -5.21 -12.37 16.29
N ASN A 70 -6.22 -11.78 15.62
CA ASN A 70 -7.63 -12.15 15.81
C ASN A 70 -8.17 -13.07 14.72
N MET A 71 -7.34 -13.43 13.76
CA MET A 71 -7.71 -14.24 12.62
C MET A 71 -6.65 -15.31 12.35
N PRO A 72 -7.06 -16.50 11.97
CA PRO A 72 -6.12 -17.52 11.53
C PRO A 72 -5.62 -17.25 10.09
N VAL A 73 -5.25 -16.00 9.82
CA VAL A 73 -4.84 -15.52 8.49
C VAL A 73 -3.40 -15.02 8.55
N GLN A 74 -2.65 -15.27 7.47
CA GLN A 74 -1.35 -14.69 7.21
C GLN A 74 -1.32 -14.11 5.79
N LEU A 75 -0.64 -12.99 5.64
CA LEU A 75 -0.30 -12.42 4.35
C LEU A 75 1.22 -12.45 4.21
N ILE A 76 1.72 -13.13 3.20
CA ILE A 76 3.17 -13.34 3.00
C ILE A 76 3.52 -13.02 1.56
N ALA A 77 4.50 -12.13 1.35
CA ALA A 77 5.18 -11.95 0.07
C ALA A 77 6.57 -12.57 0.16
N ASP A 78 6.94 -13.40 -0.82
CA ASP A 78 8.21 -14.13 -0.86
C ASP A 78 9.26 -13.52 -1.79
N GLY A 79 8.89 -12.46 -2.50
CA GLY A 79 9.70 -11.77 -3.50
C GLY A 79 9.17 -11.91 -4.92
N LYS A 80 8.28 -12.84 -5.17
CA LYS A 80 7.62 -13.10 -6.45
C LYS A 80 6.11 -12.94 -6.36
N ASP A 81 5.52 -13.64 -5.40
CA ASP A 81 4.10 -13.74 -5.21
C ASP A 81 3.68 -13.24 -3.82
N LEU A 82 2.45 -12.78 -3.72
CA LEU A 82 1.75 -12.46 -2.50
C LEU A 82 0.74 -13.57 -2.22
N TYR A 83 0.87 -14.16 -1.05
CA TYR A 83 0.03 -15.25 -0.57
C TYR A 83 -0.89 -14.75 0.55
N PHE A 84 -2.15 -15.02 0.40
CA PHE A 84 -3.13 -14.90 1.46
C PHE A 84 -3.45 -16.31 1.96
N PHE A 85 -3.00 -16.65 3.16
CA PHE A 85 -3.17 -17.96 3.75
C PHE A 85 -4.21 -17.92 4.87
N ASP A 86 -5.34 -18.58 4.66
CA ASP A 86 -6.34 -18.86 5.69
C ASP A 86 -6.04 -20.21 6.35
N LYS A 87 -5.53 -20.17 7.58
CA LYS A 87 -5.13 -21.38 8.33
C LYS A 87 -6.33 -22.20 8.79
N SER A 88 -7.52 -21.59 8.94
CA SER A 88 -8.72 -22.30 9.37
C SER A 88 -9.31 -23.17 8.26
N LEU A 89 -9.15 -22.73 7.02
CA LEU A 89 -9.63 -23.43 5.84
C LEU A 89 -8.53 -24.22 5.12
N ASP A 90 -7.27 -24.07 5.56
CA ASP A 90 -6.07 -24.56 4.86
C ASP A 90 -6.01 -24.14 3.39
N GLN A 91 -6.43 -22.88 3.12
CA GLN A 91 -6.54 -22.33 1.77
C GLN A 91 -5.50 -21.24 1.55
N ILE A 92 -4.88 -21.27 0.36
CA ILE A 92 -3.93 -20.26 -0.09
C ILE A 92 -4.45 -19.63 -1.37
N THR A 93 -4.61 -18.30 -1.34
CA THR A 93 -4.83 -17.50 -2.55
C THR A 93 -3.52 -16.83 -2.92
N THR A 94 -3.13 -16.93 -4.18
CA THR A 94 -1.86 -16.38 -4.69
C THR A 94 -2.14 -15.28 -5.71
N VAL A 95 -1.42 -14.15 -5.55
CA VAL A 95 -1.48 -13.01 -6.47
C VAL A 95 -0.04 -12.62 -6.84
N PRO A 96 0.29 -12.42 -8.13
CA PRO A 96 1.59 -11.89 -8.51
C PRO A 96 1.85 -10.55 -7.83
N LEU A 97 3.03 -10.39 -7.22
CA LEU A 97 3.37 -9.17 -6.49
C LEU A 97 3.40 -7.93 -7.41
N THR A 98 3.71 -8.13 -8.68
CA THR A 98 3.71 -7.09 -9.72
C THR A 98 2.31 -6.57 -10.07
N SER A 99 1.27 -7.31 -9.70
CA SER A 99 -0.13 -6.94 -9.91
C SER A 99 -0.74 -6.19 -8.73
N THR A 100 0.08 -5.79 -7.75
CA THR A 100 -0.40 -5.06 -6.58
C THR A 100 0.30 -3.71 -6.43
N PRO A 101 -0.41 -2.61 -6.18
CA PRO A 101 0.22 -1.32 -5.90
C PRO A 101 1.18 -1.37 -4.69
N ALA A 102 0.91 -2.23 -3.70
CA ALA A 102 1.78 -2.43 -2.54
C ALA A 102 3.18 -2.98 -2.92
N GLY A 103 3.30 -3.68 -4.04
CA GLY A 103 4.57 -4.16 -4.58
C GLY A 103 5.61 -3.05 -4.82
N ILE A 104 5.17 -1.81 -5.01
CA ILE A 104 6.06 -0.64 -5.20
C ILE A 104 7.01 -0.49 -3.99
N LEU A 105 6.50 -0.63 -2.76
CA LEU A 105 7.26 -0.34 -1.54
C LEU A 105 8.35 -1.36 -1.20
N ILE A 106 8.27 -2.55 -1.76
CA ILE A 106 9.17 -3.66 -1.44
C ILE A 106 10.17 -3.99 -2.55
N ARG A 107 10.26 -3.15 -3.58
CA ARG A 107 11.28 -3.25 -4.64
C ARG A 107 12.69 -3.14 -4.07
N LYS A 108 13.66 -3.76 -4.75
CA LYS A 108 15.09 -3.65 -4.37
C LYS A 108 15.53 -2.18 -4.35
N ASN A 109 15.22 -1.47 -5.42
CA ASN A 109 15.46 -0.03 -5.55
C ASN A 109 14.12 0.63 -5.87
N ILE A 110 13.74 1.61 -5.09
CA ILE A 110 12.54 2.40 -5.30
C ILE A 110 12.94 3.68 -6.04
N ASN A 111 12.41 3.82 -7.25
CA ASN A 111 12.49 5.06 -8.02
C ASN A 111 11.06 5.50 -8.32
N LEU A 112 10.58 6.46 -7.54
CA LEU A 112 9.22 6.98 -7.66
C LEU A 112 9.02 7.89 -8.88
N LYS A 113 10.09 8.15 -9.61
CA LYS A 113 10.08 8.88 -10.90
C LYS A 113 10.22 7.93 -12.10
N ASN A 114 10.20 6.62 -11.85
CA ASN A 114 10.32 5.61 -12.89
C ASN A 114 9.10 5.61 -13.82
N ALA A 115 9.31 5.14 -15.06
CA ALA A 115 8.27 5.11 -16.07
C ALA A 115 7.06 4.24 -15.70
N ASP A 116 7.23 3.24 -14.85
CA ASP A 116 6.18 2.30 -14.43
C ASP A 116 5.43 2.72 -13.14
N ILE A 117 5.86 3.80 -12.48
CA ILE A 117 5.18 4.38 -11.30
C ILE A 117 4.63 5.75 -11.66
N ASN A 118 3.40 6.00 -11.27
CA ASN A 118 2.77 7.30 -11.39
C ASN A 118 2.42 7.82 -10.00
N VAL A 119 3.16 8.84 -9.53
CA VAL A 119 2.78 9.61 -8.35
C VAL A 119 1.73 10.63 -8.80
N VAL A 120 0.50 10.43 -8.38
CA VAL A 120 -0.64 11.24 -8.84
C VAL A 120 -0.99 12.40 -7.92
N GLU A 121 -0.57 12.31 -6.65
CA GLU A 121 -0.90 13.31 -5.65
C GLU A 121 0.15 13.31 -4.53
N THR A 122 0.44 14.49 -4.01
CA THR A 122 1.22 14.69 -2.79
C THR A 122 0.47 15.63 -1.86
N ASN A 123 0.45 15.31 -0.57
CA ASN A 123 -0.14 16.18 0.45
C ASN A 123 0.88 16.43 1.56
N SER A 124 0.90 17.65 2.09
CA SER A 124 1.73 18.04 3.22
C SER A 124 0.86 18.56 4.35
N GLY A 125 1.01 17.97 5.53
CA GLY A 125 0.39 18.40 6.77
C GLY A 125 1.43 18.91 7.78
N ALA A 126 0.98 19.30 8.96
CA ALA A 126 1.86 19.84 10.01
C ALA A 126 2.92 18.83 10.52
N LYS A 127 2.57 17.55 10.58
CA LYS A 127 3.43 16.49 11.12
C LYS A 127 3.71 15.35 10.14
N THR A 128 2.94 15.27 9.08
CA THR A 128 3.00 14.18 8.11
C THR A 128 2.96 14.71 6.69
N PHE A 129 3.43 13.89 5.74
CA PHE A 129 3.17 14.07 4.32
C PHE A 129 2.79 12.75 3.69
N SER A 130 2.13 12.78 2.54
CA SER A 130 1.70 11.58 1.85
C SER A 130 1.94 11.65 0.35
N LEU A 131 2.09 10.45 -0.24
CA LEU A 131 2.16 10.24 -1.68
C LEU A 131 1.09 9.24 -2.06
N LYS A 132 0.26 9.60 -3.05
CA LYS A 132 -0.66 8.68 -3.71
C LYS A 132 -0.05 8.25 -5.04
N MET A 133 -0.03 6.95 -5.29
CA MET A 133 0.63 6.38 -6.45
C MET A 133 -0.11 5.16 -6.98
N ASN A 134 0.05 4.89 -8.27
CA ASN A 134 -0.41 3.68 -8.95
C ASN A 134 0.67 3.14 -9.90
N LEU A 135 0.43 2.00 -10.48
CA LEU A 135 1.23 1.45 -11.55
C LEU A 135 0.76 2.03 -12.89
N ARG A 136 1.67 2.65 -13.64
CA ARG A 136 1.38 3.26 -14.93
C ARG A 136 0.95 2.20 -15.94
N GLY A 137 -0.14 2.48 -16.65
CA GLY A 137 -0.75 1.52 -17.58
C GLY A 137 -1.54 0.40 -16.89
N GLN A 138 -1.63 0.43 -15.56
CA GLN A 138 -2.39 -0.52 -14.75
C GLN A 138 -3.23 0.21 -13.70
N GLU A 139 -3.69 1.41 -14.00
CA GLU A 139 -4.45 2.28 -13.10
C GLU A 139 -5.74 1.59 -12.60
N GLY A 140 -6.30 0.70 -13.42
CA GLY A 140 -7.46 -0.13 -13.07
C GLY A 140 -7.22 -1.13 -11.94
N LEU A 141 -5.96 -1.43 -11.57
CA LEU A 141 -5.63 -2.25 -10.39
C LEU A 141 -5.78 -1.48 -9.06
N GLY A 142 -6.09 -0.18 -9.14
CA GLY A 142 -6.25 0.67 -7.98
C GLY A 142 -5.02 1.53 -7.69
N HIS A 143 -4.93 2.00 -6.44
CA HIS A 143 -3.85 2.89 -6.03
C HIS A 143 -3.44 2.67 -4.58
N MET A 144 -2.28 3.17 -4.24
CA MET A 144 -1.74 3.18 -2.89
C MET A 144 -1.45 4.61 -2.44
N THR A 145 -1.80 4.93 -1.21
CA THR A 145 -1.36 6.16 -0.53
C THR A 145 -0.44 5.79 0.61
N VAL A 146 0.76 6.35 0.64
CA VAL A 146 1.72 6.14 1.73
C VAL A 146 1.88 7.42 2.51
N VAL A 147 1.76 7.33 3.82
CA VAL A 147 1.90 8.44 4.76
C VAL A 147 3.20 8.29 5.51
N PHE A 148 3.93 9.38 5.62
CA PHE A 148 5.19 9.47 6.35
C PHE A 148 5.08 10.54 7.44
N ASP A 149 5.73 10.32 8.58
CA ASP A 149 6.05 11.40 9.50
C ASP A 149 7.04 12.37 8.82
N SER A 150 6.92 13.65 9.09
CA SER A 150 7.73 14.67 8.43
C SER A 150 9.12 14.85 9.05
N ASN A 151 9.25 14.66 10.37
CA ASN A 151 10.52 14.90 11.09
C ASN A 151 10.61 14.06 12.37
N PRO A 152 11.52 13.06 12.43
CA PRO A 152 12.26 12.53 11.28
C PRO A 152 11.32 11.80 10.29
N VAL A 153 11.74 11.71 9.03
CA VAL A 153 10.96 10.97 8.03
C VAL A 153 10.91 9.49 8.42
N LYS A 154 9.69 8.95 8.62
CA LYS A 154 9.43 7.55 8.94
C LYS A 154 8.13 7.11 8.29
N LEU A 155 8.03 5.84 7.93
CA LEU A 155 6.76 5.24 7.51
C LEU A 155 5.77 5.29 8.68
N ASN A 156 4.62 5.89 8.45
CA ASN A 156 3.53 6.01 9.42
C ASN A 156 2.40 5.02 9.11
N SER A 157 1.88 5.09 7.90
CA SER A 157 0.76 4.25 7.47
C SER A 157 0.72 4.14 5.95
N TRP A 158 -0.10 3.22 5.46
CA TRP A 158 -0.51 3.20 4.07
C TRP A 158 -1.99 2.88 3.92
N SER A 159 -2.53 3.19 2.76
CA SER A 159 -3.87 2.84 2.33
C SER A 159 -3.79 2.25 0.93
N VAL A 160 -4.50 1.18 0.68
CA VAL A 160 -4.65 0.57 -0.64
C VAL A 160 -6.12 0.62 -1.02
N VAL A 161 -6.40 1.07 -2.22
CA VAL A 161 -7.70 0.92 -2.87
C VAL A 161 -7.48 -0.03 -4.04
N ASP A 162 -8.17 -1.15 -4.05
CA ASP A 162 -8.04 -2.18 -5.08
C ASP A 162 -8.89 -1.90 -6.33
N ALA A 163 -8.85 -2.82 -7.29
CA ALA A 163 -9.62 -2.73 -8.54
C ALA A 163 -11.15 -2.69 -8.33
N THR A 164 -11.66 -3.15 -7.20
CA THR A 164 -13.09 -3.13 -6.86
C THR A 164 -13.51 -1.85 -6.15
N GLY A 165 -12.54 -0.99 -5.79
CA GLY A 165 -12.74 0.21 -4.98
C GLY A 165 -12.75 -0.07 -3.48
N ALA A 166 -12.48 -1.30 -3.05
CA ALA A 166 -12.37 -1.63 -1.64
C ALA A 166 -11.10 -1.02 -1.04
N LYS A 167 -11.28 -0.29 0.07
CA LYS A 167 -10.21 0.40 0.77
C LYS A 167 -9.74 -0.38 1.98
N THR A 168 -8.43 -0.50 2.12
CA THR A 168 -7.74 -1.06 3.29
C THR A 168 -6.71 -0.06 3.79
N ASP A 169 -6.84 0.36 5.03
CA ASP A 169 -5.90 1.24 5.72
C ASP A 169 -5.06 0.41 6.70
N VAL A 170 -3.75 0.66 6.74
CA VAL A 170 -2.81 0.01 7.67
C VAL A 170 -1.98 1.07 8.35
N ALA A 171 -2.11 1.20 9.65
CA ALA A 171 -1.29 2.05 10.50
C ALA A 171 -0.25 1.20 11.25
N PHE A 172 0.96 1.71 11.38
CA PHE A 172 2.08 1.02 12.02
C PHE A 172 2.41 1.60 13.38
N ASN A 173 2.82 0.72 14.31
CA ASN A 173 3.31 1.09 15.62
C ASN A 173 4.65 0.41 15.89
N GLY A 174 5.56 1.14 16.55
CA GLY A 174 6.83 0.57 17.02
C GLY A 174 7.72 0.03 15.91
N LEU A 175 7.67 0.58 14.69
CA LEU A 175 8.52 0.14 13.59
C LEU A 175 10.00 0.29 13.95
N THR A 176 10.72 -0.82 13.90
CA THR A 176 12.17 -0.89 14.14
C THR A 176 12.90 -1.39 12.89
N PRO A 177 14.07 -0.79 12.52
CA PRO A 177 14.88 -1.30 11.44
C PRO A 177 15.35 -2.74 11.68
N LYS A 178 15.36 -3.55 10.62
CA LYS A 178 15.86 -4.92 10.58
C LYS A 178 16.74 -5.11 9.35
N THR A 179 17.81 -5.87 9.50
CA THR A 179 18.71 -6.23 8.40
C THR A 179 18.56 -7.69 7.97
N SER A 180 17.98 -8.52 8.82
CA SER A 180 17.76 -9.94 8.56
C SER A 180 16.60 -10.51 9.36
N PHE A 181 16.11 -11.65 8.92
CA PHE A 181 15.12 -12.49 9.59
C PHE A 181 15.54 -13.96 9.47
N GLY A 182 14.91 -14.85 10.23
CA GLY A 182 15.16 -16.27 10.15
C GLY A 182 14.99 -16.84 8.72
N LYS A 183 15.71 -17.91 8.38
CA LYS A 183 15.80 -18.45 7.01
C LYS A 183 14.46 -18.65 6.28
N ASN A 184 13.43 -19.07 7.01
CA ASN A 184 12.12 -19.40 6.43
C ASN A 184 11.01 -18.40 6.86
N TYR A 185 11.39 -17.24 7.40
CA TYR A 185 10.44 -16.31 7.99
C TYR A 185 9.38 -15.80 7.00
N PHE A 186 9.75 -15.63 5.74
CA PHE A 186 8.88 -15.18 4.66
C PHE A 186 8.43 -16.32 3.73
N GLN A 187 8.34 -17.53 4.24
CA GLN A 187 7.85 -18.70 3.50
C GLN A 187 6.55 -19.18 4.13
N ILE A 188 5.62 -19.59 3.30
CA ILE A 188 4.47 -20.36 3.75
C ILE A 188 4.99 -21.73 4.14
N GLY A 189 4.65 -22.20 5.36
CA GLY A 189 4.91 -23.59 5.76
C GLY A 189 4.32 -24.52 4.69
N ARG A 190 4.90 -25.73 4.52
CA ARG A 190 4.42 -26.71 3.53
C ARG A 190 2.97 -27.11 3.82
N HIS A 191 2.04 -26.38 3.27
CA HIS A 191 0.64 -26.73 3.18
C HIS A 191 0.36 -27.21 1.76
N LYS A 192 -0.58 -28.16 1.60
CA LYS A 192 -1.02 -28.61 0.27
C LYS A 192 -1.57 -27.40 -0.48
N THR A 193 -0.86 -26.94 -1.48
CA THR A 193 -1.37 -25.93 -2.43
C THR A 193 -2.50 -26.60 -3.21
N VAL A 194 -3.72 -26.17 -2.97
CA VAL A 194 -4.80 -26.39 -3.94
C VAL A 194 -4.58 -25.37 -5.04
N SER A 195 -3.88 -25.79 -6.09
CA SER A 195 -3.79 -25.05 -7.34
C SER A 195 -5.19 -25.00 -7.94
N THR A 196 -5.85 -23.86 -7.89
CA THR A 196 -6.98 -23.57 -8.76
C THR A 196 -6.45 -23.19 -10.13
N SER A 197 -5.80 -24.14 -10.81
CA SER A 197 -5.70 -24.10 -12.26
C SER A 197 -7.11 -24.34 -12.79
N ARG A 198 -7.75 -23.29 -13.24
CA ARG A 198 -9.03 -23.34 -13.97
C ARG A 198 -8.78 -24.14 -15.23
N GLY A 199 -9.44 -25.29 -15.29
CA GLY A 199 -9.24 -26.34 -16.24
C GLY A 199 -9.46 -25.94 -17.69
N ASP A 200 -8.78 -26.68 -18.50
CA ASP A 200 -9.24 -27.09 -19.82
C ASP A 200 -9.11 -28.61 -19.84
N ASP A 201 -10.20 -29.29 -19.50
CA ASP A 201 -10.41 -30.68 -19.83
C ASP A 201 -11.92 -30.92 -20.02
N PHE A 202 -12.40 -30.47 -21.16
CA PHE A 202 -13.57 -31.04 -21.83
C PHE A 202 -13.17 -31.24 -23.28
N TYR A 203 -12.85 -32.48 -23.63
CA TYR A 203 -13.06 -33.16 -24.92
C TYR A 203 -12.18 -34.42 -24.93
N ASP A 204 -12.74 -35.56 -24.52
CA ASP A 204 -12.94 -36.76 -25.34
C ASP A 204 -13.89 -37.75 -24.60
#